data_b481b7b0d6cc2422a3b18e77889162b7
#
_entry.id   b481b7b0d6cc2422a3b18e77889162b7
#
_cell.length_a   1.000
_cell.length_b   1.000
_cell.length_c   1.000
_cell.angle_alpha   90.00
_cell.angle_beta   90.00
_cell.angle_gamma   90.00
#
_symmetry.space_group_name_H-M   'P 1'
#
loop_
_entity.id
_entity.type
_entity.pdbx_description
1 polymer ?
#
loop_
_entity_poly.entity_id
_entity_poly.type
_entity_poly.pdbx_seq_one_letter_code
_entity_poly.pdbx_strand_id
1 'polypeptide(L)'
;MIESLFMTLTNVNFDDSRIQAQIDRVHREQGRMIPRCAVCASPCGRNEDYNMEQLWQAEENIRSLKSLLLFGLRGMAAYAYHAMVLGYTDNTVNQFFYEALMQIGLDLTMEELLPEVLKLGEVNLRCMALLDRANTETYGTPKPTKVSMQIDAGPFIVVTGHDLKDLQLLLEQTKDKGIAVYTHGEMLPAHAYPKLKAYPHLKGNFGTAWQNQQKEFDAIPAPVLFTTNCLMPPKPSYADRVFTTEAVGFPEMVHIGKDKDFTPVIEKALELGGYAAPQQQTGINGGTELTTGFGHGAVLSVADKVVNAVKAGKIRHFFLVGGCDGAKAGRNYYTEFVKQTPPDTIVLTLACGKYRFHDLDLGTIDGLPRIMDMGQCNDAYSAIQVAVALAEAFGCGVNELPLSYVLSWYEQKAVCILLTLLHLGIRNIRLGPSLPAFLSPDVLQYLVDSYGIAPITTPEQDLAELLQ
;
A
#
# COMPACT_ATOMS: atom_id res chain seq x y z
N MET A 1 -13.39 -0.98 15.38
CA MET A 1 -13.85 -0.69 14.01
C MET A 1 -12.68 -0.60 13.02
N ILE A 2 -11.79 0.39 13.09
CA ILE A 2 -10.64 0.54 12.15
C ILE A 2 -9.81 -0.76 12.10
N GLU A 3 -9.36 -1.29 13.23
CA GLU A 3 -8.61 -2.56 13.29
C GLU A 3 -9.41 -3.72 12.70
N SER A 4 -10.73 -3.83 12.95
CA SER A 4 -11.57 -4.89 12.39
C SER A 4 -11.68 -4.82 10.87
N LEU A 5 -11.87 -3.62 10.31
CA LEU A 5 -11.88 -3.41 8.87
C LEU A 5 -10.53 -3.76 8.24
N PHE A 6 -9.44 -3.37 8.90
CA PHE A 6 -8.08 -3.70 8.43
C PHE A 6 -7.81 -5.21 8.46
N MET A 7 -8.23 -5.92 9.51
CA MET A 7 -8.10 -7.40 9.56
C MET A 7 -8.79 -8.12 8.39
N THR A 8 -9.86 -7.53 7.84
CA THR A 8 -10.61 -8.12 6.71
C THR A 8 -10.12 -7.68 5.33
N LEU A 9 -9.05 -6.91 5.26
CA LEU A 9 -8.38 -6.55 4.01
C LEU A 9 -7.69 -7.78 3.41
N THR A 10 -7.57 -7.84 2.08
CA THR A 10 -6.96 -8.99 1.38
C THR A 10 -5.56 -9.30 1.89
N ASN A 11 -5.28 -10.55 2.18
CA ASN A 11 -3.98 -11.06 2.61
C ASN A 11 -3.46 -10.42 3.93
N VAL A 12 -4.36 -10.19 4.89
CA VAL A 12 -4.03 -9.72 6.24
C VAL A 12 -4.18 -10.84 7.25
N ASN A 13 -5.39 -11.32 7.51
CA ASN A 13 -5.62 -12.28 8.57
C ASN A 13 -6.34 -13.53 8.06
N PHE A 14 -5.70 -14.67 8.28
CA PHE A 14 -6.20 -16.00 7.94
C PHE A 14 -6.45 -16.85 9.19
N ASP A 15 -6.29 -16.27 10.40
CA ASP A 15 -6.46 -16.95 11.67
C ASP A 15 -7.88 -16.73 12.21
N ASP A 16 -8.74 -17.73 12.04
CA ASP A 16 -10.14 -17.70 12.47
C ASP A 16 -10.26 -17.41 13.97
N SER A 17 -9.33 -17.91 14.79
CA SER A 17 -9.38 -17.71 16.24
C SER A 17 -9.15 -16.25 16.62
N ARG A 18 -8.26 -15.57 15.92
CA ARG A 18 -7.98 -14.14 16.11
C ARG A 18 -9.12 -13.28 15.57
N ILE A 19 -9.71 -13.66 14.44
CA ILE A 19 -10.90 -12.99 13.89
C ILE A 19 -12.06 -13.12 14.89
N GLN A 20 -12.31 -14.32 15.44
CA GLN A 20 -13.35 -14.51 16.44
C GLN A 20 -13.09 -13.69 17.72
N ALA A 21 -11.86 -13.68 18.21
CA ALA A 21 -11.50 -12.87 19.38
C ALA A 21 -11.76 -11.35 19.14
N GLN A 22 -11.55 -10.87 17.90
CA GLN A 22 -11.85 -9.51 17.52
C GLN A 22 -13.37 -9.24 17.46
N ILE A 23 -14.16 -10.17 16.92
CA ILE A 23 -15.63 -10.11 16.94
C ILE A 23 -16.14 -10.01 18.39
N ASP A 24 -15.67 -10.91 19.27
CA ASP A 24 -16.03 -10.92 20.68
C ASP A 24 -15.66 -9.61 21.38
N ARG A 25 -14.54 -8.99 20.99
CA ARG A 25 -14.13 -7.68 21.51
C ARG A 25 -15.11 -6.59 21.08
N VAL A 26 -15.47 -6.57 19.80
CA VAL A 26 -16.46 -5.60 19.26
C VAL A 26 -17.80 -5.74 19.98
N HIS A 27 -18.31 -6.96 20.13
CA HIS A 27 -19.57 -7.22 20.86
C HIS A 27 -19.51 -6.75 22.32
N ARG A 28 -18.39 -6.99 23.02
CA ARG A 28 -18.21 -6.47 24.38
C ARG A 28 -18.23 -4.96 24.45
N GLU A 29 -17.59 -4.26 23.51
CA GLU A 29 -17.61 -2.79 23.47
C GLU A 29 -19.00 -2.25 23.12
N GLN A 30 -19.69 -2.86 22.17
CA GLN A 30 -21.10 -2.54 21.87
C GLN A 30 -21.98 -2.69 23.10
N GLY A 31 -21.87 -3.80 23.84
CA GLY A 31 -22.62 -4.05 25.05
C GLY A 31 -22.36 -3.01 26.17
N ARG A 32 -21.18 -2.38 26.18
CA ARG A 32 -20.88 -1.27 27.12
C ARG A 32 -21.53 0.05 26.70
N MET A 33 -21.73 0.26 25.41
CA MET A 33 -22.29 1.50 24.86
C MET A 33 -23.83 1.54 24.90
N ILE A 34 -24.49 0.36 24.98
CA ILE A 34 -25.95 0.28 25.01
C ILE A 34 -26.47 0.72 26.41
N PRO A 35 -27.31 1.79 26.50
CA PRO A 35 -27.90 2.16 27.76
C PRO A 35 -28.76 1.00 28.31
N ARG A 36 -28.53 0.61 29.54
CA ARG A 36 -29.43 -0.34 30.22
C ARG A 36 -30.73 0.40 30.52
N CYS A 37 -31.82 -0.05 29.93
CA CYS A 37 -33.14 0.46 30.28
C CYS A 37 -33.46 0.11 31.76
N ALA A 38 -33.72 1.13 32.58
CA ALA A 38 -34.06 0.95 33.99
C ALA A 38 -35.37 0.18 34.20
N VAL A 39 -36.22 0.09 33.17
CA VAL A 39 -37.55 -0.54 33.23
C VAL A 39 -37.56 -1.98 32.76
N CYS A 40 -36.75 -2.37 31.81
CA CYS A 40 -36.82 -3.69 31.16
C CYS A 40 -35.58 -4.55 31.36
N ALA A 41 -34.71 -4.35 32.26
CA ALA A 41 -33.51 -5.15 32.57
C ALA A 41 -32.79 -5.83 31.38
N SER A 42 -33.30 -5.59 30.17
CA SER A 42 -32.78 -6.10 28.89
C SER A 42 -32.10 -4.98 28.10
N PRO A 43 -31.09 -5.27 27.30
CA PRO A 43 -30.51 -4.27 26.38
C PRO A 43 -31.60 -3.73 25.46
N CYS A 44 -31.79 -2.40 25.45
CA CYS A 44 -32.68 -1.75 24.49
C CYS A 44 -32.03 -1.74 23.11
N GLY A 45 -32.54 -2.55 22.24
CA GLY A 45 -32.07 -2.76 20.88
C GLY A 45 -31.50 -4.17 20.67
N ARG A 46 -31.90 -4.82 19.61
CA ARG A 46 -31.23 -6.05 19.17
C ARG A 46 -29.93 -5.65 18.49
N ASN A 47 -28.81 -6.05 19.04
CA ASN A 47 -27.53 -6.07 18.31
C ASN A 47 -27.54 -7.34 17.43
N GLU A 48 -28.21 -7.26 16.31
CA GLU A 48 -28.04 -8.26 15.26
C GLU A 48 -26.88 -7.82 14.39
N ASP A 49 -25.93 -8.72 14.16
CA ASP A 49 -24.85 -8.48 13.20
C ASP A 49 -25.46 -8.31 11.82
N TYR A 50 -24.85 -7.42 11.02
CA TYR A 50 -25.25 -7.26 9.63
C TYR A 50 -24.97 -8.56 8.86
N ASN A 51 -26.00 -9.13 8.24
CA ASN A 51 -25.83 -10.31 7.39
C ASN A 51 -25.24 -9.89 6.03
N MET A 52 -23.99 -10.25 5.81
CA MET A 52 -23.28 -9.96 4.55
C MET A 52 -23.95 -10.57 3.31
N GLU A 53 -24.78 -11.61 3.45
CA GLU A 53 -25.53 -12.17 2.33
C GLU A 53 -26.50 -11.14 1.74
N GLN A 54 -27.04 -10.24 2.54
CA GLN A 54 -27.91 -9.15 2.07
C GLN A 54 -27.17 -8.24 1.07
N LEU A 55 -25.89 -7.98 1.30
CA LEU A 55 -25.06 -7.23 0.36
C LEU A 55 -24.79 -8.03 -0.91
N TRP A 56 -24.39 -9.29 -0.75
CA TRP A 56 -23.99 -10.13 -1.90
C TRP A 56 -25.16 -10.54 -2.78
N GLN A 57 -26.38 -10.58 -2.25
CA GLN A 57 -27.63 -10.88 -2.97
C GLN A 57 -28.38 -9.62 -3.45
N ALA A 58 -27.89 -8.41 -3.14
CA ALA A 58 -28.49 -7.18 -3.63
C ALA A 58 -28.50 -7.10 -5.16
N GLU A 59 -29.33 -6.20 -5.71
CA GLU A 59 -29.31 -5.87 -7.13
C GLU A 59 -27.90 -5.49 -7.58
N GLU A 60 -27.53 -5.79 -8.81
CA GLU A 60 -26.14 -5.80 -9.29
C GLU A 60 -25.44 -4.44 -9.13
N ASN A 61 -26.13 -3.33 -9.47
CA ASN A 61 -25.58 -1.99 -9.33
C ASN A 61 -25.43 -1.57 -7.88
N ILE A 62 -26.41 -1.89 -7.05
CA ILE A 62 -26.38 -1.64 -5.59
C ILE A 62 -25.26 -2.44 -4.93
N ARG A 63 -25.15 -3.74 -5.26
CA ARG A 63 -24.06 -4.60 -4.81
C ARG A 63 -22.68 -4.03 -5.20
N SER A 64 -22.55 -3.55 -6.42
CA SER A 64 -21.33 -2.94 -6.95
C SER A 64 -20.93 -1.69 -6.15
N LEU A 65 -21.85 -0.76 -5.94
CA LEU A 65 -21.58 0.47 -5.18
C LEU A 65 -21.33 0.22 -3.70
N LYS A 66 -22.11 -0.66 -3.05
CA LYS A 66 -21.86 -1.08 -1.66
C LYS A 66 -20.52 -1.79 -1.53
N SER A 67 -20.11 -2.58 -2.53
CA SER A 67 -18.78 -3.22 -2.54
C SER A 67 -17.67 -2.20 -2.69
N LEU A 68 -17.81 -1.19 -3.55
CA LEU A 68 -16.85 -0.07 -3.65
C LEU A 68 -16.70 0.65 -2.32
N LEU A 69 -17.83 0.96 -1.66
CA LEU A 69 -17.83 1.62 -0.35
C LEU A 69 -17.14 0.76 0.71
N LEU A 70 -17.53 -0.53 0.84
CA LEU A 70 -16.94 -1.44 1.82
C LEU A 70 -15.45 -1.67 1.59
N PHE A 71 -15.05 -1.93 0.34
CA PHE A 71 -13.65 -2.17 0.01
C PHE A 71 -12.81 -0.91 0.17
N GLY A 72 -13.35 0.25 -0.21
CA GLY A 72 -12.70 1.52 0.04
C GLY A 72 -12.50 1.80 1.54
N LEU A 73 -13.51 1.51 2.38
CA LEU A 73 -13.39 1.63 3.84
C LEU A 73 -12.32 0.69 4.41
N ARG A 74 -12.22 -0.56 3.92
CA ARG A 74 -11.16 -1.49 4.34
C ARG A 74 -9.77 -0.93 4.00
N GLY A 75 -9.60 -0.38 2.79
CA GLY A 75 -8.34 0.25 2.38
C GLY A 75 -8.00 1.48 3.22
N MET A 76 -8.95 2.39 3.41
CA MET A 76 -8.77 3.58 4.25
C MET A 76 -8.49 3.22 5.72
N ALA A 77 -9.07 2.12 6.22
CA ALA A 77 -8.83 1.66 7.59
C ALA A 77 -7.36 1.27 7.83
N ALA A 78 -6.67 0.72 6.83
CA ALA A 78 -5.23 0.45 6.93
C ALA A 78 -4.45 1.75 7.14
N TYR A 79 -4.74 2.80 6.39
CA TYR A 79 -4.09 4.11 6.54
C TYR A 79 -4.38 4.75 7.90
N ALA A 80 -5.65 4.75 8.31
CA ALA A 80 -6.05 5.25 9.62
C ALA A 80 -5.39 4.49 10.76
N TYR A 81 -5.23 3.16 10.63
CA TYR A 81 -4.57 2.32 11.61
C TYR A 81 -3.09 2.69 11.77
N HIS A 82 -2.35 2.80 10.66
CA HIS A 82 -0.94 3.20 10.69
C HIS A 82 -0.72 4.59 11.30
N ALA A 83 -1.60 5.55 11.01
CA ALA A 83 -1.57 6.86 11.65
C ALA A 83 -1.84 6.76 13.16
N MET A 84 -2.84 5.96 13.55
CA MET A 84 -3.27 5.77 14.93
C MET A 84 -2.17 5.14 15.80
N VAL A 85 -1.42 4.14 15.31
CA VAL A 85 -0.32 3.53 16.09
C VAL A 85 0.85 4.49 16.32
N LEU A 86 0.94 5.55 15.53
CA LEU A 86 1.87 6.68 15.73
C LEU A 86 1.28 7.81 16.59
N GLY A 87 0.03 7.67 17.06
CA GLY A 87 -0.64 8.67 17.90
C GLY A 87 -1.42 9.74 17.12
N TYR A 88 -1.59 9.58 15.81
CA TYR A 88 -2.32 10.53 14.96
C TYR A 88 -3.72 10.03 14.66
N THR A 89 -4.72 10.86 14.91
CA THR A 89 -6.12 10.58 14.60
C THR A 89 -6.82 11.80 14.02
N ASP A 90 -7.90 11.59 13.28
CA ASP A 90 -8.74 12.64 12.72
C ASP A 90 -10.21 12.31 12.93
N ASN A 91 -10.94 13.23 13.57
CA ASN A 91 -12.34 13.01 13.92
C ASN A 91 -13.26 12.91 12.69
N THR A 92 -12.96 13.65 11.62
CA THR A 92 -13.74 13.56 10.36
C THR A 92 -13.59 12.18 9.74
N VAL A 93 -12.36 11.66 9.68
CA VAL A 93 -12.07 10.30 9.19
C VAL A 93 -12.78 9.27 10.06
N ASN A 94 -12.66 9.38 11.39
CA ASN A 94 -13.28 8.45 12.32
C ASN A 94 -14.82 8.45 12.23
N GLN A 95 -15.43 9.63 12.11
CA GLN A 95 -16.88 9.76 11.96
C GLN A 95 -17.37 9.16 10.66
N PHE A 96 -16.65 9.38 9.56
CA PHE A 96 -17.03 8.85 8.25
C PHE A 96 -17.05 7.30 8.22
N PHE A 97 -16.19 6.62 8.96
CA PHE A 97 -16.27 5.16 9.07
C PHE A 97 -17.63 4.69 9.61
N TYR A 98 -18.18 5.38 10.61
CA TYR A 98 -19.50 5.03 11.14
C TYR A 98 -20.62 5.35 10.13
N GLU A 99 -20.59 6.54 9.56
CA GLU A 99 -21.59 6.98 8.58
C GLU A 99 -21.65 6.02 7.38
N ALA A 100 -20.50 5.72 6.79
CA ALA A 100 -20.42 4.87 5.59
C ALA A 100 -20.79 3.40 5.88
N LEU A 101 -20.42 2.84 7.03
CA LEU A 101 -20.86 1.51 7.43
C LEU A 101 -22.38 1.44 7.64
N MET A 102 -22.99 2.50 8.17
CA MET A 102 -24.46 2.58 8.27
C MET A 102 -25.12 2.57 6.89
N GLN A 103 -24.58 3.31 5.91
CA GLN A 103 -25.09 3.34 4.53
C GLN A 103 -25.10 1.95 3.87
N ILE A 104 -24.10 1.11 4.16
CA ILE A 104 -24.05 -0.28 3.65
C ILE A 104 -25.25 -1.10 4.14
N GLY A 105 -25.71 -0.86 5.38
CA GLY A 105 -26.85 -1.54 5.98
C GLY A 105 -28.23 -1.03 5.56
N LEU A 106 -28.31 0.12 4.88
CA LEU A 106 -29.58 0.73 4.46
C LEU A 106 -29.99 0.25 3.07
N ASP A 107 -31.29 0.33 2.80
CA ASP A 107 -31.86 0.09 1.48
C ASP A 107 -31.87 1.42 0.69
N LEU A 108 -30.76 1.65 -0.04
CA LEU A 108 -30.48 2.89 -0.78
C LEU A 108 -30.48 2.64 -2.27
N THR A 109 -30.88 3.65 -3.03
CA THR A 109 -30.80 3.67 -4.49
C THR A 109 -29.39 3.94 -4.99
N MET A 110 -29.16 3.74 -6.29
CA MET A 110 -27.88 4.05 -6.92
C MET A 110 -27.53 5.54 -6.81
N GLU A 111 -28.52 6.43 -6.98
CA GLU A 111 -28.38 7.88 -6.88
C GLU A 111 -27.99 8.34 -5.45
N GLU A 112 -28.40 7.60 -4.42
CA GLU A 112 -28.04 7.88 -3.02
C GLU A 112 -26.68 7.31 -2.66
N LEU A 113 -26.29 6.16 -3.20
CA LEU A 113 -25.00 5.50 -2.90
C LEU A 113 -23.81 6.14 -3.62
N LEU A 114 -23.98 6.58 -4.87
CA LEU A 114 -22.86 7.12 -5.65
C LEU A 114 -22.18 8.33 -5.01
N PRO A 115 -22.90 9.33 -4.45
CA PRO A 115 -22.28 10.42 -3.70
C PRO A 115 -21.45 9.94 -2.49
N GLU A 116 -21.90 8.91 -1.79
CA GLU A 116 -21.18 8.36 -0.63
C GLU A 116 -19.89 7.65 -1.04
N VAL A 117 -19.91 6.94 -2.16
CA VAL A 117 -18.70 6.33 -2.76
C VAL A 117 -17.67 7.41 -3.15
N LEU A 118 -18.11 8.52 -3.75
CA LEU A 118 -17.21 9.63 -4.10
C LEU A 118 -16.71 10.39 -2.86
N LYS A 119 -17.56 10.56 -1.84
CA LYS A 119 -17.18 11.15 -0.55
C LYS A 119 -16.11 10.32 0.17
N LEU A 120 -16.12 8.99 0.02
CA LEU A 120 -15.03 8.16 0.53
C LEU A 120 -13.69 8.60 -0.08
N GLY A 121 -13.64 8.93 -1.37
CA GLY A 121 -12.43 9.45 -2.02
C GLY A 121 -11.91 10.73 -1.38
N GLU A 122 -12.80 11.67 -1.05
CA GLU A 122 -12.47 12.91 -0.33
C GLU A 122 -11.90 12.62 1.06
N VAL A 123 -12.59 11.79 1.84
CA VAL A 123 -12.18 11.48 3.22
C VAL A 123 -10.89 10.67 3.22
N ASN A 124 -10.69 9.78 2.23
CA ASN A 124 -9.45 9.02 2.09
C ASN A 124 -8.25 9.92 1.75
N LEU A 125 -8.43 10.97 0.96
CA LEU A 125 -7.38 11.99 0.74
C LEU A 125 -6.92 12.60 2.06
N ARG A 126 -7.86 12.95 2.93
CA ARG A 126 -7.58 13.47 4.28
C ARG A 126 -6.89 12.43 5.16
N CYS A 127 -7.30 11.17 5.07
CA CYS A 127 -6.69 10.06 5.80
C CYS A 127 -5.25 9.79 5.35
N MET A 128 -4.99 9.82 4.04
CA MET A 128 -3.63 9.68 3.48
C MET A 128 -2.73 10.86 3.90
N ALA A 129 -3.25 12.09 3.91
CA ALA A 129 -2.53 13.26 4.40
C ALA A 129 -2.17 13.13 5.89
N LEU A 130 -3.09 12.56 6.70
CA LEU A 130 -2.83 12.28 8.11
C LEU A 130 -1.70 11.27 8.29
N LEU A 131 -1.68 10.20 7.50
CA LEU A 131 -0.64 9.19 7.56
C LEU A 131 0.71 9.72 7.09
N ASP A 132 0.75 10.48 5.99
CA ASP A 132 1.96 11.14 5.50
C ASP A 132 2.58 12.04 6.59
N ARG A 133 1.75 12.87 7.24
CA ARG A 133 2.18 13.69 8.37
C ARG A 133 2.70 12.85 9.53
N ALA A 134 1.98 11.78 9.90
CA ALA A 134 2.39 10.90 10.98
C ALA A 134 3.76 10.27 10.73
N ASN A 135 4.01 9.77 9.52
CA ASN A 135 5.28 9.19 9.12
C ASN A 135 6.40 10.22 9.06
N THR A 136 6.17 11.38 8.44
CA THR A 136 7.22 12.39 8.21
C THR A 136 7.59 13.12 9.50
N GLU A 137 6.65 13.42 10.38
CA GLU A 137 6.94 14.01 11.69
C GLU A 137 7.65 13.01 12.62
N THR A 138 7.29 11.73 12.54
CA THR A 138 7.89 10.68 13.37
C THR A 138 9.29 10.31 12.89
N TYR A 139 9.49 10.03 11.59
CA TYR A 139 10.71 9.44 11.05
C TYR A 139 11.55 10.40 10.22
N GLY A 140 11.05 11.61 9.96
CA GLY A 140 11.64 12.61 9.08
C GLY A 140 11.21 12.44 7.62
N THR A 141 11.39 13.50 6.83
CA THR A 141 11.05 13.48 5.39
C THR A 141 11.96 12.50 4.64
N PRO A 142 11.40 11.58 3.85
CA PRO A 142 12.17 10.64 3.03
C PRO A 142 13.17 11.36 2.11
N LYS A 143 14.36 10.75 1.97
CA LYS A 143 15.42 11.26 1.08
C LYS A 143 15.84 10.17 0.10
N PRO A 144 16.13 10.53 -1.18
CA PRO A 144 16.61 9.57 -2.15
C PRO A 144 17.78 8.72 -1.60
N THR A 145 17.60 7.43 -1.60
CA THR A 145 18.51 6.48 -0.95
C THR A 145 18.67 5.25 -1.83
N LYS A 146 19.92 4.87 -2.07
CA LYS A 146 20.30 3.61 -2.68
C LYS A 146 20.27 2.49 -1.65
N VAL A 147 19.69 1.36 -1.99
CA VAL A 147 19.48 0.20 -1.13
C VAL A 147 20.06 -1.03 -1.81
N SER A 148 21.03 -1.65 -1.17
CA SER A 148 21.67 -2.87 -1.67
C SER A 148 20.73 -4.07 -1.59
N MET A 149 20.86 -4.99 -2.54
CA MET A 149 20.24 -6.32 -2.50
C MET A 149 21.25 -7.41 -2.10
N GLN A 150 22.40 -7.05 -1.56
CA GLN A 150 23.35 -7.99 -0.97
C GLN A 150 22.94 -8.34 0.45
N ILE A 151 22.89 -9.61 0.77
CA ILE A 151 22.65 -10.13 2.12
C ILE A 151 23.99 -10.52 2.71
N ASP A 152 24.37 -9.93 3.85
CA ASP A 152 25.61 -10.21 4.54
C ASP A 152 25.60 -11.64 5.14
N ALA A 153 26.79 -12.19 5.42
CA ALA A 153 26.92 -13.42 6.18
C ALA A 153 26.51 -13.19 7.65
N GLY A 154 25.98 -14.22 8.28
CA GLY A 154 25.56 -14.19 9.68
C GLY A 154 24.04 -14.03 9.88
N PRO A 155 23.59 -13.96 11.16
CA PRO A 155 22.19 -13.89 11.51
C PRO A 155 21.50 -12.65 10.94
N PHE A 156 20.29 -12.83 10.40
CA PHE A 156 19.48 -11.72 9.90
C PHE A 156 17.98 -11.96 10.10
N ILE A 157 17.19 -10.90 9.98
CA ILE A 157 15.73 -10.89 10.01
C ILE A 157 15.23 -10.22 8.75
N VAL A 158 14.20 -10.77 8.11
CA VAL A 158 13.48 -10.12 7.03
C VAL A 158 12.17 -9.54 7.55
N VAL A 159 11.93 -8.25 7.31
CA VAL A 159 10.70 -7.55 7.69
C VAL A 159 9.91 -7.17 6.45
N THR A 160 8.66 -7.61 6.37
CA THR A 160 7.76 -7.34 5.26
C THR A 160 6.46 -6.70 5.74
N GLY A 161 5.74 -6.04 4.84
CA GLY A 161 4.53 -5.27 5.14
C GLY A 161 4.77 -3.77 5.08
N HIS A 162 4.06 -3.00 5.92
CA HIS A 162 4.04 -1.54 5.79
C HIS A 162 4.33 -0.80 7.09
N ASP A 163 4.26 -1.46 8.25
CA ASP A 163 4.29 -0.80 9.56
C ASP A 163 5.71 -0.36 9.95
N LEU A 164 5.95 0.95 9.87
CA LEU A 164 7.24 1.56 10.22
C LEU A 164 7.48 1.57 11.74
N LYS A 165 6.40 1.53 12.55
CA LYS A 165 6.52 1.49 14.02
C LYS A 165 7.07 0.15 14.49
N ASP A 166 6.56 -0.95 13.94
CA ASP A 166 7.05 -2.28 14.26
C ASP A 166 8.50 -2.47 13.79
N LEU A 167 8.84 -1.95 12.59
CA LEU A 167 10.24 -1.95 12.15
C LEU A 167 11.13 -1.16 13.11
N GLN A 168 10.74 0.04 13.56
CA GLN A 168 11.50 0.83 14.53
C GLN A 168 11.74 0.03 15.81
N LEU A 169 10.68 -0.54 16.40
CA LEU A 169 10.76 -1.30 17.65
C LEU A 169 11.64 -2.55 17.52
N LEU A 170 11.58 -3.23 16.37
CA LEU A 170 12.48 -4.34 16.09
C LEU A 170 13.93 -3.86 15.97
N LEU A 171 14.20 -2.75 15.29
CA LEU A 171 15.54 -2.18 15.16
C LEU A 171 16.11 -1.76 16.54
N GLU A 172 15.28 -1.22 17.41
CA GLU A 172 15.68 -0.90 18.79
C GLU A 172 16.08 -2.16 19.57
N GLN A 173 15.30 -3.24 19.46
CA GLN A 173 15.54 -4.50 20.19
C GLN A 173 16.66 -5.35 19.60
N THR A 174 17.00 -5.19 18.31
CA THR A 174 18.10 -5.89 17.64
C THR A 174 19.44 -5.14 17.71
N LYS A 175 19.44 -3.91 18.23
CA LYS A 175 20.65 -3.10 18.38
C LYS A 175 21.72 -3.85 19.16
N ASP A 176 22.94 -3.85 18.64
CA ASP A 176 24.15 -4.45 19.23
C ASP A 176 24.07 -5.99 19.45
N LYS A 177 23.11 -6.68 18.80
CA LYS A 177 22.93 -8.14 18.89
C LYS A 177 23.64 -8.92 17.77
N GLY A 178 24.34 -8.25 16.85
CA GLY A 178 25.00 -8.90 15.72
C GLY A 178 24.02 -9.45 14.67
N ILE A 179 22.80 -8.93 14.62
CA ILE A 179 21.75 -9.34 13.69
C ILE A 179 21.56 -8.23 12.67
N ALA A 180 21.59 -8.56 11.37
CA ALA A 180 21.22 -7.66 10.30
C ALA A 180 19.70 -7.68 10.06
N VAL A 181 19.11 -6.54 9.68
CA VAL A 181 17.70 -6.44 9.31
C VAL A 181 17.60 -6.05 7.84
N TYR A 182 16.80 -6.78 7.10
CA TYR A 182 16.51 -6.55 5.69
C TYR A 182 15.02 -6.29 5.50
N THR A 183 14.69 -5.35 4.65
CA THR A 183 13.32 -5.09 4.23
C THR A 183 12.91 -6.03 3.09
N HIS A 184 11.60 -6.23 2.92
CA HIS A 184 11.03 -6.93 1.78
C HIS A 184 9.75 -6.20 1.34
N GLY A 185 9.47 -6.20 0.04
CA GLY A 185 8.22 -5.65 -0.51
C GLY A 185 8.02 -4.18 -0.14
N GLU A 186 6.87 -3.87 0.44
CA GLU A 186 6.49 -2.50 0.79
C GLU A 186 7.27 -1.90 1.96
N MET A 187 8.13 -2.67 2.63
CA MET A 187 9.00 -2.12 3.66
C MET A 187 10.26 -1.42 3.09
N LEU A 188 10.60 -1.61 1.80
CA LEU A 188 11.76 -0.97 1.16
C LEU A 188 11.86 0.55 1.39
N PRO A 189 10.79 1.36 1.30
CA PRO A 189 10.85 2.80 1.52
C PRO A 189 11.32 3.23 2.91
N ALA A 190 11.31 2.33 3.90
CA ALA A 190 11.81 2.62 5.24
C ALA A 190 13.27 3.10 5.24
N HIS A 191 14.09 2.62 4.28
CA HIS A 191 15.48 3.06 4.10
C HIS A 191 15.64 4.54 3.76
N ALA A 192 14.60 5.20 3.29
CA ALA A 192 14.63 6.62 2.93
C ALA A 192 14.34 7.55 4.12
N TYR A 193 13.72 7.04 5.19
CA TYR A 193 13.39 7.82 6.36
C TYR A 193 14.63 8.04 7.24
N PRO A 194 15.07 9.30 7.52
CA PRO A 194 16.32 9.58 8.19
C PRO A 194 16.50 8.88 9.55
N LYS A 195 15.43 8.81 10.37
CA LYS A 195 15.52 8.20 11.70
C LYS A 195 15.60 6.67 11.66
N LEU A 196 15.01 6.02 10.64
CA LEU A 196 15.13 4.57 10.44
C LEU A 196 16.48 4.21 9.81
N LYS A 197 16.91 4.98 8.82
CA LYS A 197 18.22 4.82 8.18
C LYS A 197 19.39 4.99 9.16
N ALA A 198 19.19 5.67 10.28
CA ALA A 198 20.22 5.86 11.31
C ALA A 198 20.63 4.56 12.02
N TYR A 199 19.83 3.49 11.93
CA TYR A 199 20.20 2.18 12.47
C TYR A 199 21.17 1.46 11.52
N PRO A 200 22.45 1.25 11.89
CA PRO A 200 23.47 0.72 10.98
C PRO A 200 23.26 -0.75 10.59
N HIS A 201 22.43 -1.47 11.32
CA HIS A 201 22.07 -2.86 11.04
C HIS A 201 20.80 -3.01 10.19
N LEU A 202 20.12 -1.91 9.81
CA LEU A 202 19.17 -1.89 8.70
C LEU A 202 19.98 -1.85 7.39
N LYS A 203 20.22 -3.01 6.76
CA LYS A 203 21.27 -3.19 5.75
C LYS A 203 20.83 -3.00 4.32
N GLY A 204 19.72 -3.61 3.94
CA GLY A 204 19.31 -3.64 2.55
C GLY A 204 17.93 -4.26 2.35
N ASN A 205 17.64 -4.65 1.12
CA ASN A 205 16.38 -5.25 0.74
C ASN A 205 16.58 -6.71 0.32
N PHE A 206 15.73 -7.59 0.85
CA PHE A 206 15.66 -9.00 0.51
C PHE A 206 14.52 -9.22 -0.49
N GLY A 207 14.82 -9.83 -1.63
CA GLY A 207 13.79 -10.19 -2.60
C GLY A 207 13.08 -9.00 -3.25
N THR A 208 11.82 -9.24 -3.65
CA THR A 208 11.03 -8.33 -4.46
C THR A 208 9.64 -8.08 -3.87
N ALA A 209 8.56 -8.33 -4.63
CA ALA A 209 7.19 -8.04 -4.24
C ALA A 209 6.49 -9.25 -3.59
N TRP A 210 5.34 -8.97 -2.95
CA TRP A 210 4.53 -9.93 -2.21
C TRP A 210 4.21 -11.23 -2.97
N GLN A 211 3.98 -11.16 -4.28
CA GLN A 211 3.63 -12.33 -5.10
C GLN A 211 4.78 -13.34 -5.23
N ASN A 212 6.02 -12.94 -4.92
CA ASN A 212 7.21 -13.78 -5.01
C ASN A 212 7.61 -14.41 -3.67
N GLN A 213 6.94 -14.05 -2.56
CA GLN A 213 7.28 -14.50 -1.20
C GLN A 213 7.50 -16.01 -1.09
N GLN A 214 6.58 -16.81 -1.65
CA GLN A 214 6.67 -18.27 -1.56
C GLN A 214 7.89 -18.87 -2.27
N LYS A 215 8.50 -18.15 -3.20
CA LYS A 215 9.74 -18.53 -3.87
C LYS A 215 10.96 -17.93 -3.16
N GLU A 216 10.85 -16.68 -2.76
CA GLU A 216 11.96 -15.92 -2.17
C GLU A 216 12.27 -16.36 -0.75
N PHE A 217 11.26 -16.77 0.02
CA PHE A 217 11.43 -17.27 1.39
C PHE A 217 11.65 -18.80 1.46
N ASP A 218 11.65 -19.49 0.32
CA ASP A 218 11.88 -20.92 0.30
C ASP A 218 13.26 -21.25 0.91
N ALA A 219 13.25 -22.09 1.96
CA ALA A 219 14.45 -22.48 2.72
C ALA A 219 15.33 -21.32 3.23
N ILE A 220 14.78 -20.11 3.39
CA ILE A 220 15.51 -18.97 3.93
C ILE A 220 16.08 -19.28 5.34
N PRO A 221 17.39 -19.03 5.61
CA PRO A 221 17.97 -19.27 6.92
C PRO A 221 17.76 -18.10 7.90
N ALA A 222 16.57 -17.52 7.93
CA ALA A 222 16.23 -16.36 8.75
C ALA A 222 14.72 -16.33 9.07
N PRO A 223 14.29 -15.75 10.18
CA PRO A 223 12.89 -15.47 10.43
C PRO A 223 12.38 -14.34 9.52
N VAL A 224 11.09 -14.43 9.21
CA VAL A 224 10.35 -13.44 8.43
C VAL A 224 9.23 -12.87 9.30
N LEU A 225 9.28 -11.56 9.55
CA LEU A 225 8.28 -10.83 10.31
C LEU A 225 7.30 -10.11 9.37
N PHE A 226 6.04 -10.50 9.42
CA PHE A 226 4.94 -9.85 8.70
C PHE A 226 4.27 -8.83 9.60
N THR A 227 4.35 -7.57 9.23
CA THR A 227 3.81 -6.45 10.02
C THR A 227 2.39 -6.06 9.60
N THR A 228 2.03 -6.28 8.35
CA THR A 228 0.71 -5.93 7.78
C THR A 228 0.35 -6.83 6.61
N ASN A 229 -0.61 -6.40 5.78
CA ASN A 229 -1.08 -7.10 4.59
C ASN A 229 0.04 -7.47 3.59
N CYS A 230 -0.37 -8.19 2.57
CA CYS A 230 0.46 -8.86 1.58
C CYS A 230 1.13 -10.15 2.10
N LEU A 231 0.52 -10.81 3.10
CA LEU A 231 0.94 -12.14 3.53
C LEU A 231 0.44 -13.19 2.53
N MET A 232 1.38 -13.86 1.83
CA MET A 232 1.05 -15.08 1.09
C MET A 232 1.10 -16.29 2.04
N PRO A 233 0.17 -17.25 1.90
CA PRO A 233 0.18 -18.46 2.75
C PRO A 233 1.58 -19.08 2.78
N PRO A 234 2.21 -19.20 3.97
CA PRO A 234 3.57 -19.72 4.07
C PRO A 234 3.65 -21.19 3.62
N LYS A 235 4.74 -21.53 2.92
CA LYS A 235 5.04 -22.93 2.59
C LYS A 235 5.67 -23.66 3.78
N PRO A 236 5.52 -24.99 3.87
CA PRO A 236 6.15 -25.79 4.93
C PRO A 236 7.66 -25.59 5.05
N SER A 237 8.35 -25.25 3.95
CA SER A 237 9.80 -25.03 3.92
C SER A 237 10.30 -23.83 4.74
N TYR A 238 9.38 -22.88 5.12
CA TYR A 238 9.74 -21.72 5.94
C TYR A 238 8.67 -21.33 6.97
N ALA A 239 7.58 -22.09 7.08
CA ALA A 239 6.46 -21.78 7.99
C ALA A 239 6.90 -21.69 9.47
N ASP A 240 7.87 -22.51 9.88
CA ASP A 240 8.41 -22.56 11.24
C ASP A 240 9.20 -21.32 11.68
N ARG A 241 9.42 -20.38 10.76
CA ARG A 241 10.17 -19.14 10.98
C ARG A 241 9.40 -17.89 10.58
N VAL A 242 8.08 -18.04 10.37
CA VAL A 242 7.18 -16.92 10.11
C VAL A 242 6.61 -16.38 11.40
N PHE A 243 6.67 -15.07 11.57
CA PHE A 243 6.12 -14.31 12.68
C PHE A 243 5.15 -13.27 12.16
N THR A 244 4.09 -13.02 12.91
CA THR A 244 3.08 -12.00 12.57
C THR A 244 2.93 -11.01 13.71
N THR A 245 2.46 -9.81 13.42
CA THR A 245 2.15 -8.79 14.43
C THR A 245 0.93 -7.98 14.00
N GLU A 246 0.41 -7.09 14.85
CA GLU A 246 -0.73 -6.21 14.60
C GLU A 246 -1.99 -6.96 14.12
N ALA A 247 -2.59 -6.47 13.04
CA ALA A 247 -3.79 -7.06 12.46
C ALA A 247 -3.50 -8.34 11.65
N VAL A 248 -2.23 -8.59 11.27
CA VAL A 248 -1.88 -9.73 10.44
C VAL A 248 -1.83 -11.02 11.25
N GLY A 249 -2.31 -12.11 10.68
CA GLY A 249 -2.33 -13.41 11.32
C GLY A 249 -2.42 -14.56 10.34
N PHE A 250 -1.81 -15.67 10.70
CA PHE A 250 -1.94 -16.93 9.98
C PHE A 250 -2.00 -18.09 10.99
N PRO A 251 -2.80 -19.14 10.75
CA PRO A 251 -2.89 -20.28 11.67
C PRO A 251 -1.52 -20.85 12.01
N GLU A 252 -1.33 -21.21 13.28
CA GLU A 252 -0.12 -21.85 13.79
C GLU A 252 1.17 -20.98 13.77
N MET A 253 1.13 -19.76 13.24
CA MET A 253 2.29 -18.86 13.27
C MET A 253 2.39 -18.12 14.61
N VAL A 254 3.64 -17.88 15.04
CA VAL A 254 3.89 -17.11 16.26
C VAL A 254 3.48 -15.65 16.03
N HIS A 255 2.55 -15.17 16.86
CA HIS A 255 2.09 -13.79 16.81
C HIS A 255 2.71 -12.94 17.90
N ILE A 256 3.36 -11.87 17.54
CA ILE A 256 3.90 -10.86 18.45
C ILE A 256 2.76 -9.99 18.97
N GLY A 257 2.57 -10.00 20.27
CA GLY A 257 1.49 -9.30 20.95
C GLY A 257 1.63 -7.77 20.98
N LYS A 258 0.71 -7.13 21.71
CA LYS A 258 0.69 -5.66 21.87
C LYS A 258 1.87 -5.11 22.69
N ASP A 259 2.51 -5.93 23.45
CA ASP A 259 3.76 -5.64 24.20
C ASP A 259 4.96 -5.44 23.28
N LYS A 260 4.84 -5.89 22.00
CA LYS A 260 5.90 -5.76 21.00
C LYS A 260 7.25 -6.34 21.45
N ASP A 261 7.20 -7.47 22.17
CA ASP A 261 8.39 -8.24 22.49
C ASP A 261 8.82 -9.10 21.30
N PHE A 262 9.86 -8.66 20.59
CA PHE A 262 10.43 -9.35 19.44
C PHE A 262 11.48 -10.40 19.82
N THR A 263 11.62 -10.72 21.11
CA THR A 263 12.57 -11.77 21.58
C THR A 263 12.43 -13.08 20.80
N PRO A 264 11.22 -13.63 20.52
CA PRO A 264 11.10 -14.86 19.74
C PRO A 264 11.65 -14.76 18.31
N VAL A 265 11.53 -13.60 17.67
CA VAL A 265 12.07 -13.35 16.31
C VAL A 265 13.61 -13.29 16.38
N ILE A 266 14.14 -12.61 17.40
CA ILE A 266 15.58 -12.44 17.65
C ILE A 266 16.25 -13.78 17.94
N GLU A 267 15.67 -14.58 18.82
CA GLU A 267 16.17 -15.91 19.16
C GLU A 267 16.16 -16.84 17.95
N LYS A 268 15.09 -16.81 17.14
CA LYS A 268 15.03 -17.59 15.89
C LYS A 268 16.10 -17.17 14.89
N ALA A 269 16.42 -15.87 14.78
CA ALA A 269 17.48 -15.40 13.90
C ALA A 269 18.87 -15.92 14.35
N LEU A 270 19.12 -15.91 15.64
CA LEU A 270 20.37 -16.44 16.21
C LEU A 270 20.46 -17.97 16.09
N GLU A 271 19.35 -18.69 16.28
CA GLU A 271 19.26 -20.15 16.09
C GLU A 271 19.59 -20.55 14.66
N LEU A 272 19.00 -19.86 13.67
CA LEU A 272 19.19 -20.16 12.25
C LEU A 272 20.56 -19.75 11.72
N GLY A 273 21.20 -18.76 12.33
CA GLY A 273 22.57 -18.33 12.05
C GLY A 273 22.80 -17.61 10.71
N GLY A 274 21.79 -17.53 9.84
CA GLY A 274 21.90 -16.85 8.56
C GLY A 274 22.74 -17.58 7.50
N TYR A 275 23.19 -16.86 6.48
CA TYR A 275 24.07 -17.40 5.45
C TYR A 275 25.53 -17.48 5.92
N ALA A 276 26.23 -18.55 5.54
CA ALA A 276 27.66 -18.73 5.85
C ALA A 276 28.58 -17.75 5.09
N ALA A 277 28.13 -17.24 3.95
CA ALA A 277 28.83 -16.25 3.13
C ALA A 277 27.82 -15.24 2.54
N PRO A 278 28.25 -14.03 2.19
CA PRO A 278 27.35 -13.04 1.56
C PRO A 278 26.65 -13.59 0.32
N GLN A 279 25.38 -13.24 0.15
CA GLN A 279 24.56 -13.63 -1.02
C GLN A 279 24.16 -12.39 -1.79
N GLN A 280 24.49 -12.33 -3.07
CA GLN A 280 23.99 -11.27 -3.95
C GLN A 280 22.64 -11.69 -4.52
N GLN A 281 21.61 -10.93 -4.16
CA GLN A 281 20.31 -11.05 -4.81
C GLN A 281 20.16 -10.03 -5.93
N THR A 282 19.22 -10.28 -6.82
CA THR A 282 18.91 -9.39 -7.94
C THR A 282 17.40 -9.14 -8.01
N GLY A 283 17.03 -7.98 -8.52
CA GLY A 283 15.68 -7.73 -8.99
C GLY A 283 15.35 -8.59 -10.21
N ILE A 284 14.10 -8.53 -10.68
CA ILE A 284 13.63 -9.38 -11.79
C ILE A 284 14.29 -9.05 -13.13
N ASN A 285 14.92 -7.89 -13.27
CA ASN A 285 15.66 -7.48 -14.47
C ASN A 285 17.20 -7.58 -14.29
N GLY A 286 17.67 -8.11 -13.17
CA GLY A 286 19.08 -8.36 -12.88
C GLY A 286 19.80 -7.26 -12.13
N GLY A 287 19.12 -6.17 -11.77
CA GLY A 287 19.70 -5.10 -10.93
C GLY A 287 20.00 -5.57 -9.51
N THR A 288 21.06 -5.05 -8.91
CA THR A 288 21.56 -5.43 -7.57
C THR A 288 21.38 -4.32 -6.53
N GLU A 289 20.90 -3.16 -6.95
CA GLU A 289 20.65 -1.96 -6.15
C GLU A 289 19.29 -1.37 -6.53
N LEU A 290 18.55 -0.92 -5.54
CA LEU A 290 17.29 -0.21 -5.70
C LEU A 290 17.43 1.22 -5.19
N THR A 291 16.63 2.15 -5.71
CA THR A 291 16.62 3.53 -5.23
C THR A 291 15.21 3.91 -4.80
N THR A 292 15.04 4.40 -3.58
CA THR A 292 13.75 4.82 -3.01
C THR A 292 13.86 6.19 -2.38
N GLY A 293 12.71 6.78 -1.94
CA GLY A 293 12.71 8.03 -1.16
C GLY A 293 12.43 9.29 -1.97
N PHE A 294 11.84 9.18 -3.16
CA PHE A 294 11.37 10.30 -3.96
C PHE A 294 9.94 10.73 -3.57
N GLY A 295 9.63 10.76 -2.26
CA GLY A 295 8.37 11.33 -1.79
C GLY A 295 8.26 12.83 -2.14
N HIS A 296 7.06 13.41 -1.95
CA HIS A 296 6.79 14.81 -2.35
C HIS A 296 7.82 15.80 -1.80
N GLY A 297 8.25 15.65 -0.54
CA GLY A 297 9.28 16.52 0.04
C GLY A 297 10.61 16.51 -0.73
N ALA A 298 11.04 15.34 -1.22
CA ALA A 298 12.26 15.22 -2.02
C ALA A 298 12.06 15.77 -3.44
N VAL A 299 10.96 15.44 -4.12
CA VAL A 299 10.67 15.89 -5.49
C VAL A 299 10.46 17.40 -5.53
N LEU A 300 9.70 17.96 -4.60
CA LEU A 300 9.44 19.40 -4.53
C LEU A 300 10.69 20.21 -4.18
N SER A 301 11.65 19.62 -3.45
CA SER A 301 12.94 20.28 -3.19
C SER A 301 13.77 20.55 -4.47
N VAL A 302 13.46 19.86 -5.56
CA VAL A 302 14.09 20.03 -6.88
C VAL A 302 13.08 20.47 -7.95
N ALA A 303 11.92 21.01 -7.54
CA ALA A 303 10.83 21.40 -8.45
C ALA A 303 11.29 22.37 -9.54
N ASP A 304 12.09 23.38 -9.18
CA ASP A 304 12.63 24.34 -10.17
C ASP A 304 13.45 23.66 -11.27
N LYS A 305 14.22 22.61 -10.90
CA LYS A 305 15.00 21.84 -11.86
C LYS A 305 14.09 21.03 -12.80
N VAL A 306 13.04 20.42 -12.26
CA VAL A 306 12.03 19.69 -13.04
C VAL A 306 11.31 20.64 -13.99
N VAL A 307 10.80 21.76 -13.49
CA VAL A 307 10.10 22.78 -14.29
C VAL A 307 10.99 23.33 -15.40
N ASN A 308 12.25 23.64 -15.10
CA ASN A 308 13.21 24.13 -16.10
C ASN A 308 13.51 23.07 -17.17
N ALA A 309 13.65 21.81 -16.80
CA ALA A 309 13.87 20.72 -17.74
C ALA A 309 12.66 20.50 -18.67
N VAL A 310 11.43 20.62 -18.15
CA VAL A 310 10.21 20.58 -18.98
C VAL A 310 10.15 21.78 -19.93
N LYS A 311 10.35 23.01 -19.42
CA LYS A 311 10.37 24.22 -20.26
C LYS A 311 11.44 24.21 -21.34
N ALA A 312 12.57 23.54 -21.09
CA ALA A 312 13.66 23.36 -22.05
C ALA A 312 13.41 22.19 -23.04
N GLY A 313 12.27 21.49 -22.94
CA GLY A 313 11.94 20.34 -23.78
C GLY A 313 12.78 19.08 -23.50
N LYS A 314 13.52 19.05 -22.40
CA LYS A 314 14.33 17.89 -21.99
C LYS A 314 13.49 16.79 -21.34
N ILE A 315 12.40 17.15 -20.64
CA ILE A 315 11.39 16.27 -20.13
C ILE A 315 10.10 16.57 -20.88
N ARG A 316 9.64 15.62 -21.67
CA ARG A 316 8.43 15.77 -22.46
C ARG A 316 7.20 15.24 -21.73
N HIS A 317 7.35 14.17 -20.95
CA HIS A 317 6.22 13.48 -20.34
C HIS A 317 6.61 12.79 -19.03
N PHE A 318 5.63 12.64 -18.15
CA PHE A 318 5.71 11.85 -16.93
C PHE A 318 4.73 10.68 -17.01
N PHE A 319 5.14 9.53 -16.51
CA PHE A 319 4.26 8.38 -16.32
C PHE A 319 4.19 8.03 -14.84
N LEU A 320 3.01 7.99 -14.24
CA LEU A 320 2.82 7.37 -12.94
C LEU A 320 2.47 5.90 -13.17
N VAL A 321 3.45 5.02 -12.99
CA VAL A 321 3.33 3.57 -13.17
C VAL A 321 3.46 2.91 -11.82
N GLY A 322 2.38 2.35 -11.27
CA GLY A 322 2.43 1.80 -9.92
C GLY A 322 1.17 1.05 -9.52
N GLY A 323 1.14 0.64 -8.25
CA GLY A 323 0.03 -0.11 -7.65
C GLY A 323 0.42 -1.51 -7.20
N CYS A 324 -0.56 -2.37 -6.95
CA CYS A 324 -0.30 -3.67 -6.32
C CYS A 324 0.26 -4.73 -7.28
N ASP A 325 -0.07 -4.66 -8.57
CA ASP A 325 0.14 -5.72 -9.55
C ASP A 325 -0.49 -7.06 -9.09
N GLY A 326 -0.29 -8.12 -9.79
CA GLY A 326 -0.86 -9.43 -9.44
C GLY A 326 0.13 -10.57 -9.65
N ALA A 327 -0.16 -11.70 -8.97
CA ALA A 327 0.69 -12.89 -9.00
C ALA A 327 0.59 -13.71 -10.31
N LYS A 328 -0.35 -13.40 -11.22
CA LYS A 328 -0.60 -14.22 -12.40
C LYS A 328 0.63 -14.30 -13.29
N ALA A 329 1.04 -15.53 -13.65
CA ALA A 329 2.15 -15.77 -14.56
C ALA A 329 1.95 -15.12 -15.94
N GLY A 330 3.04 -14.70 -16.59
CA GLY A 330 3.02 -14.07 -17.92
C GLY A 330 2.63 -12.59 -17.93
N ARG A 331 2.48 -11.96 -16.77
CA ARG A 331 2.20 -10.52 -16.65
C ARG A 331 3.50 -9.73 -16.61
N ASN A 332 3.97 -9.29 -17.76
CA ASN A 332 5.15 -8.42 -17.88
C ASN A 332 4.82 -7.05 -18.50
N TYR A 333 3.53 -6.71 -18.64
CA TYR A 333 3.09 -5.46 -19.26
C TYR A 333 3.82 -4.23 -18.68
N TYR A 334 3.84 -4.08 -17.35
CA TYR A 334 4.46 -2.90 -16.72
C TYR A 334 5.97 -2.84 -16.91
N THR A 335 6.66 -4.00 -16.94
CA THR A 335 8.07 -4.07 -17.24
C THR A 335 8.35 -3.60 -18.68
N GLU A 336 7.61 -4.14 -19.64
CA GLU A 336 7.77 -3.80 -21.06
C GLU A 336 7.31 -2.38 -21.38
N PHE A 337 6.26 -1.89 -20.71
CA PHE A 337 5.83 -0.50 -20.81
C PHE A 337 6.96 0.45 -20.42
N VAL A 338 7.57 0.26 -19.22
CA VAL A 338 8.62 1.13 -18.70
C VAL A 338 9.89 1.05 -19.55
N LYS A 339 10.27 -0.13 -20.02
CA LYS A 339 11.43 -0.30 -20.94
C LYS A 339 11.27 0.48 -22.25
N GLN A 340 10.06 0.65 -22.72
CA GLN A 340 9.74 1.31 -23.99
C GLN A 340 9.46 2.81 -23.82
N THR A 341 9.44 3.34 -22.58
CA THR A 341 9.25 4.80 -22.38
C THR A 341 10.36 5.58 -23.07
N PRO A 342 10.04 6.66 -23.83
CA PRO A 342 11.03 7.48 -24.50
C PRO A 342 12.10 8.05 -23.56
N PRO A 343 13.33 8.30 -24.03
CA PRO A 343 14.44 8.73 -23.18
C PRO A 343 14.25 10.14 -22.56
N ASP A 344 13.31 10.92 -23.07
CA ASP A 344 12.91 12.23 -22.59
C ASP A 344 11.69 12.18 -21.63
N THR A 345 11.48 11.05 -20.96
CA THR A 345 10.37 10.84 -20.02
C THR A 345 10.86 10.39 -18.66
N ILE A 346 10.08 10.71 -17.63
CA ILE A 346 10.29 10.25 -16.23
C ILE A 346 9.15 9.31 -15.83
N VAL A 347 9.51 8.23 -15.14
CA VAL A 347 8.59 7.27 -14.52
C VAL A 347 8.56 7.51 -13.01
N LEU A 348 7.44 7.99 -12.52
CA LEU A 348 7.11 8.02 -11.10
C LEU A 348 6.50 6.66 -10.72
N THR A 349 6.90 6.08 -9.61
CA THR A 349 6.37 4.79 -9.18
C THR A 349 6.15 4.73 -7.68
N LEU A 350 5.30 3.82 -7.24
CA LEU A 350 5.05 3.49 -5.84
C LEU A 350 4.41 2.10 -5.72
N ALA A 351 4.35 1.57 -4.51
CA ALA A 351 3.76 0.28 -4.18
C ALA A 351 4.51 -0.93 -4.80
N CYS A 352 3.97 -2.14 -4.63
CA CYS A 352 4.62 -3.38 -5.06
C CYS A 352 4.83 -3.50 -6.58
N GLY A 353 4.02 -2.81 -7.39
CA GLY A 353 4.14 -2.80 -8.84
C GLY A 353 5.50 -2.31 -9.35
N LYS A 354 6.18 -1.45 -8.58
CA LYS A 354 7.53 -0.96 -8.89
C LYS A 354 8.55 -2.08 -9.13
N TYR A 355 8.44 -3.21 -8.43
CA TYR A 355 9.38 -4.32 -8.57
C TYR A 355 9.39 -4.99 -9.94
N ARG A 356 8.44 -4.65 -10.83
CA ARG A 356 8.46 -5.08 -12.22
C ARG A 356 9.58 -4.41 -13.05
N PHE A 357 10.07 -3.25 -12.62
CA PHE A 357 11.01 -2.44 -13.40
C PHE A 357 11.98 -1.59 -12.56
N HIS A 358 11.82 -1.57 -11.25
CA HIS A 358 12.55 -0.67 -10.35
C HIS A 358 14.08 -0.92 -10.32
N ASP A 359 14.49 -2.11 -10.68
CA ASP A 359 15.89 -2.54 -10.80
C ASP A 359 16.49 -2.27 -12.20
N LEU A 360 15.74 -1.61 -13.11
CA LEU A 360 16.26 -1.13 -14.39
C LEU A 360 17.06 0.15 -14.21
N ASP A 361 18.15 0.28 -14.97
CA ASP A 361 18.86 1.54 -15.15
C ASP A 361 18.39 2.21 -16.45
N LEU A 362 17.51 3.19 -16.35
CA LEU A 362 17.08 4.02 -17.49
C LEU A 362 17.90 5.32 -17.64
N GLY A 363 18.91 5.51 -16.79
CA GLY A 363 19.75 6.72 -16.79
C GLY A 363 19.08 7.94 -16.14
N THR A 364 19.56 9.12 -16.51
CA THR A 364 19.13 10.39 -15.91
C THR A 364 18.86 11.47 -16.97
N ILE A 365 18.00 12.44 -16.64
CA ILE A 365 17.78 13.67 -17.40
C ILE A 365 18.22 14.83 -16.51
N ASP A 366 19.27 15.56 -16.92
CA ASP A 366 19.88 16.65 -16.11
C ASP A 366 20.24 16.22 -14.67
N GLY A 367 20.61 14.93 -14.47
CA GLY A 367 20.92 14.37 -13.15
C GLY A 367 19.68 14.07 -12.30
N LEU A 368 18.48 14.09 -12.88
CA LEU A 368 17.25 13.54 -12.30
C LEU A 368 17.12 12.09 -12.78
N PRO A 369 16.98 11.10 -11.90
CA PRO A 369 16.80 9.71 -12.35
C PRO A 369 15.47 9.58 -13.09
N ARG A 370 15.48 8.73 -14.12
CA ARG A 370 14.26 8.48 -14.92
C ARG A 370 13.24 7.59 -14.23
N ILE A 371 13.64 6.83 -13.20
CA ILE A 371 12.72 6.11 -12.31
C ILE A 371 12.82 6.72 -10.93
N MET A 372 11.69 7.15 -10.36
CA MET A 372 11.59 7.75 -9.04
C MET A 372 10.57 6.98 -8.19
N ASP A 373 11.05 6.19 -7.23
CA ASP A 373 10.19 5.50 -6.27
C ASP A 373 9.75 6.46 -5.17
N MET A 374 8.46 6.75 -5.13
CA MET A 374 7.82 7.69 -4.21
C MET A 374 7.47 7.07 -2.86
N GLY A 375 7.52 5.73 -2.74
CA GLY A 375 7.29 5.05 -1.48
C GLY A 375 6.37 3.82 -1.55
N GLN A 376 5.72 3.54 -0.44
CA GLN A 376 4.70 2.49 -0.30
C GLN A 376 3.40 2.89 -1.03
N CYS A 377 2.46 1.95 -1.16
CA CYS A 377 1.08 2.31 -1.51
C CYS A 377 0.47 3.27 -0.46
N ASN A 378 0.93 3.21 0.79
CA ASN A 378 0.58 4.15 1.86
C ASN A 378 1.06 5.59 1.57
N ASP A 379 2.04 5.76 0.69
CA ASP A 379 2.61 7.07 0.30
C ASP A 379 1.96 7.63 -0.99
N ALA A 380 0.80 7.11 -1.43
CA ALA A 380 0.09 7.61 -2.61
C ALA A 380 -0.25 9.11 -2.52
N TYR A 381 -0.38 9.66 -1.32
CA TYR A 381 -0.49 11.09 -1.07
C TYR A 381 0.68 11.89 -1.68
N SER A 382 1.90 11.36 -1.63
CA SER A 382 3.08 11.99 -2.25
C SER A 382 2.92 12.19 -3.76
N ALA A 383 2.38 11.20 -4.48
CA ALA A 383 2.15 11.30 -5.91
C ALA A 383 1.12 12.39 -6.23
N ILE A 384 0.04 12.48 -5.45
CA ILE A 384 -0.98 13.52 -5.57
C ILE A 384 -0.36 14.91 -5.34
N GLN A 385 0.42 15.08 -4.28
CA GLN A 385 1.07 16.36 -3.96
C GLN A 385 2.03 16.82 -5.06
N VAL A 386 2.78 15.91 -5.65
CA VAL A 386 3.68 16.20 -6.77
C VAL A 386 2.89 16.66 -8.00
N ALA A 387 1.80 15.95 -8.35
CA ALA A 387 0.96 16.32 -9.49
C ALA A 387 0.30 17.71 -9.29
N VAL A 388 -0.24 17.99 -8.09
CA VAL A 388 -0.84 19.29 -7.78
C VAL A 388 0.20 20.41 -7.85
N ALA A 389 1.37 20.23 -7.25
CA ALA A 389 2.42 21.24 -7.27
C ALA A 389 2.98 21.50 -8.68
N LEU A 390 3.07 20.46 -9.53
CA LEU A 390 3.44 20.66 -10.94
C LEU A 390 2.36 21.43 -11.69
N ALA A 391 1.09 21.12 -11.47
CA ALA A 391 -0.03 21.84 -12.09
C ALA A 391 -0.01 23.35 -11.71
N GLU A 392 0.20 23.65 -10.43
CA GLU A 392 0.37 25.03 -9.96
C GLU A 392 1.59 25.73 -10.60
N ALA A 393 2.73 25.04 -10.68
CA ALA A 393 3.96 25.60 -11.27
C ALA A 393 3.85 25.86 -12.78
N PHE A 394 3.02 25.12 -13.48
CA PHE A 394 2.72 25.32 -14.91
C PHE A 394 1.50 26.20 -15.15
N GLY A 395 0.71 26.53 -14.11
CA GLY A 395 -0.51 27.34 -14.22
C GLY A 395 -1.63 26.65 -14.99
N CYS A 396 -1.75 25.32 -14.83
CA CYS A 396 -2.73 24.49 -15.52
C CYS A 396 -3.47 23.55 -14.56
N GLY A 397 -4.50 22.85 -15.03
CA GLY A 397 -5.15 21.77 -14.28
C GLY A 397 -4.31 20.49 -14.28
N VAL A 398 -4.53 19.61 -13.30
CA VAL A 398 -3.79 18.34 -13.20
C VAL A 398 -3.97 17.45 -14.45
N ASN A 399 -5.14 17.47 -15.07
CA ASN A 399 -5.42 16.73 -16.31
C ASN A 399 -4.79 17.36 -17.56
N GLU A 400 -4.26 18.56 -17.46
CA GLU A 400 -3.56 19.26 -18.56
C GLU A 400 -2.03 19.08 -18.46
N LEU A 401 -1.54 18.47 -17.38
CA LEU A 401 -0.13 18.09 -17.24
C LEU A 401 0.24 17.04 -18.28
N PRO A 402 1.51 17.02 -18.76
CA PRO A 402 2.05 15.90 -19.51
C PRO A 402 2.33 14.71 -18.58
N LEU A 403 1.28 14.22 -17.94
CA LEU A 403 1.30 13.15 -16.95
C LEU A 403 0.22 12.12 -17.26
N SER A 404 0.62 10.87 -17.45
CA SER A 404 -0.27 9.74 -17.68
C SER A 404 -0.25 8.74 -16.52
N TYR A 405 -1.40 8.14 -16.24
CA TYR A 405 -1.61 7.20 -15.15
C TYR A 405 -1.75 5.79 -15.70
N VAL A 406 -0.82 4.90 -15.36
CA VAL A 406 -0.81 3.49 -15.75
C VAL A 406 -0.76 2.65 -14.48
N LEU A 407 -1.94 2.36 -13.94
CA LEU A 407 -2.09 1.84 -12.59
C LEU A 407 -2.43 0.36 -12.59
N SER A 408 -1.96 -0.34 -11.56
CA SER A 408 -2.33 -1.71 -11.26
C SER A 408 -3.09 -1.80 -9.93
N TRP A 409 -3.98 -2.76 -9.83
CA TRP A 409 -4.71 -3.00 -8.60
C TRP A 409 -4.77 -4.50 -8.27
N TYR A 410 -4.88 -4.82 -6.99
CA TYR A 410 -5.08 -6.17 -6.50
C TYR A 410 -5.92 -6.19 -5.22
N GLU A 411 -5.69 -5.24 -4.29
CA GLU A 411 -6.33 -5.22 -2.99
C GLU A 411 -7.02 -3.86 -2.70
N GLN A 412 -7.71 -3.78 -1.57
CA GLN A 412 -8.67 -2.73 -1.28
C GLN A 412 -8.05 -1.33 -1.07
N LYS A 413 -6.76 -1.23 -0.75
CA LYS A 413 -6.09 0.09 -0.73
C LYS A 413 -6.05 0.72 -2.12
N ALA A 414 -5.90 -0.09 -3.16
CA ALA A 414 -6.00 0.41 -4.54
C ALA A 414 -7.41 0.97 -4.85
N VAL A 415 -8.47 0.39 -4.26
CA VAL A 415 -9.84 0.91 -4.43
C VAL A 415 -9.97 2.30 -3.80
N CYS A 416 -9.56 2.50 -2.54
CA CYS A 416 -9.68 3.82 -1.92
C CYS A 416 -8.79 4.88 -2.57
N ILE A 417 -7.59 4.51 -3.08
CA ILE A 417 -6.74 5.41 -3.86
C ILE A 417 -7.45 5.80 -5.17
N LEU A 418 -8.00 4.84 -5.92
CA LEU A 418 -8.74 5.13 -7.13
C LEU A 418 -9.89 6.11 -6.86
N LEU A 419 -10.71 5.86 -5.84
CA LEU A 419 -11.81 6.76 -5.47
C LEU A 419 -11.30 8.18 -5.12
N THR A 420 -10.12 8.28 -4.50
CA THR A 420 -9.49 9.59 -4.26
C THR A 420 -9.11 10.29 -5.57
N LEU A 421 -8.54 9.57 -6.53
CA LEU A 421 -8.22 10.15 -7.85
C LEU A 421 -9.48 10.62 -8.56
N LEU A 422 -10.58 9.85 -8.48
CA LEU A 422 -11.87 10.24 -9.06
C LEU A 422 -12.47 11.47 -8.37
N HIS A 423 -12.40 11.55 -7.03
CA HIS A 423 -12.80 12.74 -6.28
C HIS A 423 -12.02 13.99 -6.72
N LEU A 424 -10.73 13.85 -6.97
CA LEU A 424 -9.89 14.94 -7.49
C LEU A 424 -10.12 15.26 -8.98
N GLY A 425 -11.04 14.55 -9.64
CA GLY A 425 -11.35 14.75 -11.04
C GLY A 425 -10.26 14.26 -12.00
N ILE A 426 -9.34 13.41 -11.55
CA ILE A 426 -8.30 12.78 -12.38
C ILE A 426 -8.95 11.88 -13.43
N ARG A 427 -8.48 11.98 -14.67
CA ARG A 427 -9.05 11.30 -15.85
C ARG A 427 -7.99 10.51 -16.61
N ASN A 428 -8.47 9.70 -17.56
CA ASN A 428 -7.63 8.97 -18.52
C ASN A 428 -6.66 7.98 -17.85
N ILE A 429 -7.16 7.19 -16.89
CA ILE A 429 -6.39 6.20 -16.15
C ILE A 429 -6.40 4.87 -16.92
N ARG A 430 -5.21 4.36 -17.29
CA ARG A 430 -5.02 2.96 -17.71
C ARG A 430 -4.97 2.08 -16.47
N LEU A 431 -5.93 1.16 -16.36
CA LEU A 431 -6.09 0.31 -15.19
C LEU A 431 -5.91 -1.16 -15.53
N GLY A 432 -5.03 -1.82 -14.83
CA GLY A 432 -4.72 -3.24 -15.04
C GLY A 432 -4.44 -4.01 -13.75
N PRO A 433 -4.12 -5.27 -13.91
CA PRO A 433 -4.03 -6.08 -15.15
C PRO A 433 -5.40 -6.51 -15.72
N SER A 434 -6.48 -6.23 -15.00
CA SER A 434 -7.88 -6.38 -15.41
C SER A 434 -8.70 -5.29 -14.72
N LEU A 435 -9.85 -4.98 -15.24
CA LEU A 435 -10.82 -4.13 -14.53
C LEU A 435 -11.44 -4.90 -13.35
N PRO A 436 -11.91 -4.21 -12.29
CA PRO A 436 -12.47 -4.86 -11.12
C PRO A 436 -13.73 -5.68 -11.44
N ALA A 437 -13.67 -7.00 -11.22
CA ALA A 437 -14.75 -7.92 -11.56
C ALA A 437 -16.01 -7.77 -10.68
N PHE A 438 -15.94 -7.04 -9.58
CA PHE A 438 -17.09 -6.75 -8.70
C PHE A 438 -17.91 -5.53 -9.15
N LEU A 439 -17.46 -4.81 -10.18
CA LEU A 439 -18.21 -3.72 -10.77
C LEU A 439 -19.24 -4.26 -11.76
N SER A 440 -20.47 -3.77 -11.65
CA SER A 440 -21.51 -4.01 -12.65
C SER A 440 -21.18 -3.33 -13.97
N PRO A 441 -21.75 -3.77 -15.09
CA PRO A 441 -21.55 -3.10 -16.38
C PRO A 441 -21.93 -1.62 -16.35
N ASP A 442 -23.03 -1.26 -15.70
CA ASP A 442 -23.50 0.14 -15.62
C ASP A 442 -22.56 1.02 -14.80
N VAL A 443 -22.11 0.53 -13.63
CA VAL A 443 -21.14 1.26 -12.80
C VAL A 443 -19.80 1.39 -13.53
N LEU A 444 -19.35 0.34 -14.21
CA LEU A 444 -18.14 0.39 -15.02
C LEU A 444 -18.28 1.39 -16.18
N GLN A 445 -19.41 1.39 -16.88
CA GLN A 445 -19.66 2.33 -17.96
C GLN A 445 -19.67 3.78 -17.45
N TYR A 446 -20.27 4.03 -16.29
CA TYR A 446 -20.22 5.34 -15.66
C TYR A 446 -18.76 5.80 -15.39
N LEU A 447 -17.89 4.90 -14.91
CA LEU A 447 -16.48 5.21 -14.68
C LEU A 447 -15.71 5.51 -15.98
N VAL A 448 -16.02 4.76 -17.05
CA VAL A 448 -15.43 4.98 -18.37
C VAL A 448 -15.87 6.34 -18.92
N ASP A 449 -17.17 6.63 -18.93
CA ASP A 449 -17.72 7.86 -19.54
C ASP A 449 -17.35 9.11 -18.75
N SER A 450 -17.34 9.04 -17.42
CA SER A 450 -17.10 10.21 -16.57
C SER A 450 -15.62 10.50 -16.36
N TYR A 451 -14.76 9.46 -16.34
CA TYR A 451 -13.35 9.60 -15.96
C TYR A 451 -12.36 9.06 -16.99
N GLY A 452 -12.82 8.44 -18.08
CA GLY A 452 -11.94 7.88 -19.10
C GLY A 452 -11.09 6.70 -18.59
N ILE A 453 -11.63 5.91 -17.65
CA ILE A 453 -10.93 4.70 -17.19
C ILE A 453 -10.94 3.69 -18.34
N ALA A 454 -9.76 3.17 -18.69
CA ALA A 454 -9.60 2.17 -19.73
C ALA A 454 -8.72 1.00 -19.26
N PRO A 455 -8.97 -0.22 -19.72
CA PRO A 455 -8.06 -1.32 -19.47
C PRO A 455 -6.71 -1.08 -20.16
N ILE A 456 -5.64 -1.66 -19.59
CA ILE A 456 -4.36 -1.77 -20.31
C ILE A 456 -4.54 -2.65 -21.56
N THR A 457 -3.80 -2.34 -22.63
CA THR A 457 -3.78 -3.10 -23.88
C THR A 457 -2.41 -3.73 -24.11
N THR A 458 -1.65 -3.27 -25.09
CA THR A 458 -0.22 -3.58 -25.22
C THR A 458 0.62 -2.36 -24.86
N PRO A 459 1.85 -2.53 -24.36
CA PRO A 459 2.74 -1.41 -24.04
C PRO A 459 2.90 -0.42 -25.18
N GLU A 460 3.09 -0.91 -26.41
CA GLU A 460 3.27 -0.11 -27.61
C GLU A 460 2.04 0.73 -27.96
N GLN A 461 0.85 0.11 -27.87
CA GLN A 461 -0.42 0.78 -28.17
C GLN A 461 -0.73 1.84 -27.12
N ASP A 462 -0.63 1.47 -25.84
CA ASP A 462 -0.90 2.41 -24.75
C ASP A 462 0.10 3.58 -24.76
N LEU A 463 1.40 3.36 -25.01
CA LEU A 463 2.39 4.44 -25.16
C LEU A 463 2.05 5.35 -26.35
N ALA A 464 1.66 4.79 -27.50
CA ALA A 464 1.28 5.57 -28.67
C ALA A 464 0.05 6.46 -28.41
N GLU A 465 -0.92 5.97 -27.65
CA GLU A 465 -2.13 6.73 -27.28
C GLU A 465 -1.85 7.80 -26.22
N LEU A 466 -1.02 7.49 -25.20
CA LEU A 466 -0.73 8.40 -24.09
C LEU A 466 0.25 9.52 -24.44
N LEU A 467 0.99 9.41 -25.55
CA LEU A 467 1.97 10.40 -26.00
C LEU A 467 1.49 11.30 -27.14
N GLN A 468 0.23 11.11 -27.61
CA GLN A 468 -0.39 12.00 -28.59
C GLN A 468 -0.73 13.34 -27.97
#